data_3ce232c81a9114f9b819b41a91ee5330
#
_entry.id   3ce232c81a9114f9b819b41a91ee5330
#
_cell.length_a   1.000
_cell.length_b   1.000
_cell.length_c   1.000
_cell.angle_alpha   90.00
_cell.angle_beta   90.00
_cell.angle_gamma   90.00
#
_symmetry.space_group_name_H-M   'P 1'
#
loop_
_entity.id
_entity.type
_entity.pdbx_description
1 polymer ?
#
loop_
_entity_poly.entity_id
_entity_poly.type
_entity_poly.pdbx_seq_one_letter_code
_entity_poly.pdbx_strand_id
1 'polypeptide(L)'
;DVYKRQVIKSHHNVGGLPDYMKLKLVEPLRELFKDEVRALGRELGLTDAFVGRHPFPGPGLAIRIPGEITPDAVATLQDADAIYLDEIRKAGLYDDIWQAFAVLLPVKTVGVMGDARTYEKVLALRAVSSTDGMTADFYQFPWDVLAKTATRIINEVRGVNRVVYDVTSKPPGTIEWE
;
A
#
# COMPACT_ATOMS: atom_id res chain seq x y z
N ASP A 1 -26.66 2.03 18.59
CA ASP A 1 -25.26 2.07 18.12
C ASP A 1 -25.20 2.74 16.77
N VAL A 2 -24.94 4.04 16.84
CA VAL A 2 -24.82 4.87 15.65
C VAL A 2 -23.36 4.76 15.20
N TYR A 3 -23.02 3.78 14.37
CA TYR A 3 -21.88 3.91 13.51
C TYR A 3 -22.13 5.14 12.66
N LYS A 4 -21.49 6.24 12.99
CA LYS A 4 -21.43 7.42 12.13
C LYS A 4 -20.89 6.93 10.80
N ARG A 5 -21.76 6.82 9.80
CA ARG A 5 -21.34 6.63 8.43
C ARG A 5 -20.44 7.79 8.10
N GLN A 6 -19.13 7.57 8.11
CA GLN A 6 -18.21 8.56 7.57
C GLN A 6 -18.62 8.80 6.12
N VAL A 7 -18.81 10.05 5.78
CA VAL A 7 -19.08 10.44 4.40
C VAL A 7 -17.79 10.18 3.63
N ILE A 8 -17.74 9.04 2.93
CA ILE A 8 -16.58 8.53 2.19
C ILE A 8 -16.02 9.53 1.14
N LYS A 9 -16.69 10.64 0.92
CA LYS A 9 -16.42 11.55 -0.22
C LYS A 9 -16.10 13.00 0.14
N SER A 10 -15.86 13.34 1.39
CA SER A 10 -15.60 14.74 1.77
C SER A 10 -14.35 15.33 1.09
N HIS A 11 -13.32 14.50 0.83
CA HIS A 11 -12.08 14.91 0.17
C HIS A 11 -12.17 14.95 -1.37
N HIS A 12 -13.27 14.52 -1.97
CA HIS A 12 -13.51 14.59 -3.41
C HIS A 12 -14.33 15.81 -3.83
N ASN A 13 -14.36 16.85 -3.01
CA ASN A 13 -15.09 18.08 -3.27
C ASN A 13 -16.60 17.87 -3.52
N VAL A 14 -17.20 16.89 -2.86
CA VAL A 14 -18.64 16.64 -2.88
C VAL A 14 -19.22 17.10 -1.55
N GLY A 15 -19.35 18.42 -1.37
CA GLY A 15 -19.93 19.04 -0.17
C GLY A 15 -19.01 19.06 1.07
N GLY A 16 -17.69 18.94 0.90
CA GLY A 16 -16.76 18.85 2.01
C GLY A 16 -15.78 20.03 2.19
N LEU A 17 -15.88 21.06 1.35
CA LEU A 17 -15.01 22.21 1.52
C LEU A 17 -15.58 23.17 2.57
N PRO A 18 -14.72 23.77 3.41
CA PRO A 18 -15.16 24.69 4.44
C PRO A 18 -15.83 25.92 3.86
N ASP A 19 -16.95 26.37 4.43
CA ASP A 19 -17.71 27.55 3.98
C ASP A 19 -16.90 28.85 3.98
N TYR A 20 -15.83 28.92 4.79
CA TYR A 20 -14.94 30.07 4.84
C TYR A 20 -13.92 30.13 3.70
N MET A 21 -13.82 29.09 2.88
CA MET A 21 -12.88 29.03 1.76
C MET A 21 -13.31 29.96 0.64
N LYS A 22 -12.54 31.05 0.42
CA LYS A 22 -12.80 32.06 -0.61
C LYS A 22 -12.09 31.81 -1.95
N LEU A 23 -11.37 30.71 -2.08
CA LEU A 23 -10.65 30.37 -3.30
C LEU A 23 -11.59 29.80 -4.35
N LYS A 24 -11.37 30.15 -5.62
CA LYS A 24 -12.02 29.46 -6.75
C LYS A 24 -11.38 28.10 -6.95
N LEU A 25 -12.21 27.08 -7.11
CA LEU A 25 -11.76 25.76 -7.50
C LEU A 25 -11.44 25.73 -8.99
N VAL A 26 -10.32 25.09 -9.33
CA VAL A 26 -9.94 24.78 -10.70
C VAL A 26 -9.82 23.25 -10.78
N GLU A 27 -10.76 22.63 -11.45
CA GLU A 27 -10.88 21.16 -11.52
C GLU A 27 -10.93 20.70 -12.99
N PRO A 28 -9.83 20.82 -13.75
CA PRO A 28 -9.81 20.53 -15.19
C PRO A 28 -10.06 19.04 -15.51
N LEU A 29 -9.90 18.14 -14.53
CA LEU A 29 -10.04 16.69 -14.69
C LEU A 29 -11.37 16.15 -14.13
N ARG A 30 -12.30 17.03 -13.71
CA ARG A 30 -13.52 16.64 -12.98
C ARG A 30 -14.41 15.66 -13.74
N GLU A 31 -14.47 15.80 -15.05
CA GLU A 31 -15.33 14.99 -15.94
C GLU A 31 -14.62 13.74 -16.48
N LEU A 32 -13.35 13.50 -16.12
CA LEU A 32 -12.55 12.39 -16.59
C LEU A 32 -12.52 11.24 -15.57
N PHE A 33 -12.62 10.03 -16.08
CA PHE A 33 -12.32 8.82 -15.30
C PHE A 33 -10.83 8.66 -15.10
N LYS A 34 -10.44 7.82 -14.14
CA LYS A 34 -9.04 7.65 -13.73
C LYS A 34 -8.12 7.12 -14.85
N ASP A 35 -8.64 6.26 -15.69
CA ASP A 35 -7.95 5.74 -16.89
C ASP A 35 -7.77 6.81 -17.95
N GLU A 36 -8.77 7.67 -18.15
CA GLU A 36 -8.69 8.82 -19.06
C GLU A 36 -7.67 9.86 -18.55
N VAL A 37 -7.63 10.13 -17.24
CA VAL A 37 -6.62 11.00 -16.63
C VAL A 37 -5.21 10.43 -16.85
N ARG A 38 -5.04 9.11 -16.75
CA ARG A 38 -3.77 8.45 -17.03
C ARG A 38 -3.37 8.54 -18.50
N ALA A 39 -4.33 8.36 -19.41
CA ALA A 39 -4.09 8.54 -20.85
C ALA A 39 -3.67 9.98 -21.17
N LEU A 40 -4.38 10.97 -20.63
CA LEU A 40 -4.03 12.38 -20.75
C LEU A 40 -2.63 12.67 -20.19
N GLY A 41 -2.27 12.06 -19.04
CA GLY A 41 -0.94 12.19 -18.46
C GLY A 41 0.17 11.74 -19.42
N ARG A 42 -0.03 10.63 -20.13
CA ARG A 42 0.92 10.15 -21.17
C ARG A 42 1.01 11.13 -22.34
N GLU A 43 -0.10 11.63 -22.84
CA GLU A 43 -0.13 12.64 -23.90
C GLU A 43 0.60 13.93 -23.50
N LEU A 44 0.57 14.28 -22.22
CA LEU A 44 1.30 15.42 -21.65
C LEU A 44 2.80 15.10 -21.37
N GLY A 45 3.26 13.91 -21.71
CA GLY A 45 4.67 13.52 -21.59
C GLY A 45 5.08 13.04 -20.19
N LEU A 46 4.14 12.69 -19.32
CA LEU A 46 4.46 12.04 -18.04
C LEU A 46 4.94 10.61 -18.30
N THR A 47 5.98 10.20 -17.58
CA THR A 47 6.54 8.85 -17.71
C THR A 47 5.58 7.77 -17.19
N ASP A 48 5.65 6.56 -17.76
CA ASP A 48 4.85 5.42 -17.29
C ASP A 48 5.10 5.08 -15.82
N ALA A 49 6.32 5.28 -15.32
CA ALA A 49 6.65 5.13 -13.91
C ALA A 49 5.83 6.06 -13.00
N PHE A 50 5.41 7.22 -13.51
CA PHE A 50 4.58 8.18 -12.78
C PHE A 50 3.09 7.88 -12.96
N VAL A 51 2.66 7.67 -14.21
CA VAL A 51 1.24 7.45 -14.55
C VAL A 51 0.75 6.08 -14.11
N GLY A 52 1.61 5.06 -14.19
CA GLY A 52 1.32 3.66 -13.84
C GLY A 52 1.46 3.33 -12.35
N ARG A 53 1.67 4.32 -11.46
CA ARG A 53 1.78 4.05 -10.01
C ARG A 53 0.53 3.37 -9.48
N HIS A 54 0.76 2.39 -8.59
CA HIS A 54 -0.31 1.80 -7.81
C HIS A 54 -1.12 2.88 -7.08
N PRO A 55 -2.45 2.75 -6.98
CA PRO A 55 -3.27 3.71 -6.24
C PRO A 55 -2.99 3.57 -4.74
N PHE A 56 -2.82 4.72 -4.07
CA PHE A 56 -2.72 4.80 -2.60
C PHE A 56 -3.55 5.96 -2.09
N PRO A 57 -4.18 5.82 -0.91
CA PRO A 57 -4.83 6.94 -0.24
C PRO A 57 -3.80 8.00 0.16
N GLY A 58 -4.26 9.24 0.41
CA GLY A 58 -3.40 10.37 0.77
C GLY A 58 -2.45 10.10 1.95
N PRO A 59 -2.87 9.45 3.06
CA PRO A 59 -1.99 9.12 4.18
C PRO A 59 -0.86 8.14 3.85
N GLY A 60 -1.00 7.34 2.80
CA GLY A 60 0.05 6.47 2.28
C GLY A 60 0.67 5.53 3.30
N LEU A 61 1.87 5.87 3.79
CA LEU A 61 2.63 5.06 4.74
C LEU A 61 1.96 4.94 6.11
N ALA A 62 1.26 5.98 6.58
CA ALA A 62 0.70 6.00 7.94
C ALA A 62 -0.31 4.86 8.17
N ILE A 63 -1.18 4.59 7.20
CA ILE A 63 -2.17 3.51 7.28
C ILE A 63 -1.58 2.10 7.19
N ARG A 64 -0.28 1.99 6.99
CA ARG A 64 0.46 0.72 6.92
C ARG A 64 1.26 0.45 8.19
N ILE A 65 1.07 1.27 9.22
CA ILE A 65 1.62 1.10 10.56
C ILE A 65 0.44 1.10 11.56
N PRO A 66 -0.32 -0.01 11.68
CA PRO A 66 -1.38 -0.11 12.67
C PRO A 66 -0.80 0.11 14.08
N GLY A 67 -1.24 1.17 14.76
CA GLY A 67 -0.73 1.56 16.07
C GLY A 67 0.11 2.83 16.07
N GLU A 68 1.14 2.89 16.93
CA GLU A 68 1.97 4.08 17.09
C GLU A 68 2.92 4.26 15.90
N ILE A 69 2.87 5.44 15.29
CA ILE A 69 3.76 5.83 14.19
C ILE A 69 5.00 6.49 14.79
N THR A 70 6.13 5.80 14.70
CA THR A 70 7.44 6.32 15.14
C THR A 70 8.40 6.48 13.95
N PRO A 71 9.43 7.33 14.03
CA PRO A 71 10.44 7.44 12.97
C PRO A 71 11.08 6.11 12.61
N ASP A 72 11.39 5.26 13.58
CA ASP A 72 11.97 3.94 13.35
C ASP A 72 10.99 2.99 12.62
N ALA A 73 9.70 3.03 13.01
CA ALA A 73 8.68 2.23 12.33
C ALA A 73 8.50 2.66 10.86
N VAL A 74 8.54 3.97 10.61
CA VAL A 74 8.47 4.53 9.25
C VAL A 74 9.68 4.09 8.42
N ALA A 75 10.90 4.22 8.95
CA ALA A 75 12.11 3.81 8.26
C ALA A 75 12.10 2.31 7.93
N THR A 76 11.79 1.46 8.93
CA THR A 76 11.67 0.01 8.75
C THR A 76 10.66 -0.34 7.66
N LEU A 77 9.49 0.31 7.65
CA LEU A 77 8.47 0.05 6.63
C LEU A 77 8.91 0.52 5.25
N GLN A 78 9.56 1.68 5.14
CA GLN A 78 10.05 2.21 3.87
C GLN A 78 11.09 1.28 3.23
N ASP A 79 12.04 0.80 4.02
CA ASP A 79 13.08 -0.14 3.55
C ASP A 79 12.44 -1.46 3.07
N ALA A 80 11.52 -2.01 3.85
CA ALA A 80 10.83 -3.26 3.51
C ALA A 80 9.95 -3.10 2.26
N ASP A 81 9.19 -2.02 2.16
CA ASP A 81 8.32 -1.72 1.01
C ASP A 81 9.14 -1.53 -0.28
N ALA A 82 10.28 -0.86 -0.18
CA ALA A 82 11.19 -0.67 -1.30
C ALA A 82 11.72 -2.01 -1.84
N ILE A 83 12.13 -2.93 -0.96
CA ILE A 83 12.55 -4.29 -1.34
C ILE A 83 11.40 -5.05 -2.00
N TYR A 84 10.21 -5.00 -1.43
CA TYR A 84 9.04 -5.69 -1.96
C TYR A 84 8.70 -5.21 -3.37
N LEU A 85 8.62 -3.91 -3.58
CA LEU A 85 8.32 -3.34 -4.90
C LEU A 85 9.45 -3.58 -5.90
N ASP A 86 10.70 -3.62 -5.47
CA ASP A 86 11.85 -3.96 -6.31
C ASP A 86 11.77 -5.41 -6.82
N GLU A 87 11.46 -6.38 -5.94
CA GLU A 87 11.30 -7.78 -6.35
C GLU A 87 10.09 -7.98 -7.29
N ILE A 88 8.97 -7.29 -7.04
CA ILE A 88 7.82 -7.29 -7.94
C ILE A 88 8.20 -6.79 -9.34
N ARG A 89 8.95 -5.67 -9.42
CA ARG A 89 9.42 -5.12 -10.70
C ARG A 89 10.39 -6.04 -11.40
N LYS A 90 11.37 -6.61 -10.67
CA LYS A 90 12.33 -7.57 -11.23
C LYS A 90 11.68 -8.83 -11.77
N ALA A 91 10.58 -9.24 -11.16
CA ALA A 91 9.77 -10.35 -11.65
C ALA A 91 8.84 -10.00 -12.82
N GLY A 92 8.75 -8.71 -13.21
CA GLY A 92 7.87 -8.25 -14.29
C GLY A 92 6.38 -8.27 -13.94
N LEU A 93 6.04 -8.27 -12.64
CA LEU A 93 4.66 -8.46 -12.15
C LEU A 93 3.98 -7.14 -11.75
N TYR A 94 4.69 -6.01 -11.83
CA TYR A 94 4.21 -4.74 -11.29
C TYR A 94 2.91 -4.27 -11.96
N ASP A 95 2.79 -4.42 -13.26
CA ASP A 95 1.65 -3.93 -14.03
C ASP A 95 0.42 -4.87 -13.93
N ASP A 96 0.62 -6.13 -13.54
CA ASP A 96 -0.45 -7.11 -13.30
C ASP A 96 -1.12 -6.92 -11.93
N ILE A 97 -0.45 -6.21 -11.04
CA ILE A 97 -0.91 -5.98 -9.67
C ILE A 97 -1.59 -4.62 -9.57
N TRP A 98 -2.83 -4.59 -9.07
CA TRP A 98 -3.56 -3.34 -8.84
C TRP A 98 -2.89 -2.47 -7.77
N GLN A 99 -2.54 -3.08 -6.64
CA GLN A 99 -1.88 -2.43 -5.52
C GLN A 99 -1.06 -3.45 -4.73
N ALA A 100 0.19 -3.11 -4.42
CA ALA A 100 1.06 -3.89 -3.55
C ALA A 100 1.74 -2.99 -2.54
N PHE A 101 1.86 -3.47 -1.30
CA PHE A 101 2.50 -2.74 -0.20
C PHE A 101 2.84 -3.67 0.97
N ALA A 102 3.77 -3.20 1.81
CA ALA A 102 4.08 -3.82 3.08
C ALA A 102 3.33 -3.13 4.23
N VAL A 103 3.04 -3.87 5.29
CA VAL A 103 2.40 -3.39 6.54
C VAL A 103 3.26 -3.83 7.72
N LEU A 104 3.67 -2.89 8.56
CA LEU A 104 4.45 -3.19 9.75
C LEU A 104 3.52 -3.41 10.95
N LEU A 105 3.36 -4.66 11.35
CA LEU A 105 2.43 -5.03 12.42
C LEU A 105 3.00 -4.68 13.80
N PRO A 106 2.15 -4.26 14.77
CA PRO A 106 2.56 -3.95 16.13
C PRO A 106 2.87 -5.20 16.97
N VAL A 107 2.89 -6.37 16.36
CA VAL A 107 3.14 -7.67 16.99
C VAL A 107 4.62 -8.01 16.89
N LYS A 108 5.22 -8.42 18.03
CA LYS A 108 6.58 -8.96 18.07
C LYS A 108 6.54 -10.50 18.15
N THR A 109 7.44 -11.12 17.43
CA THR A 109 7.59 -12.58 17.42
C THR A 109 9.00 -13.01 17.78
N VAL A 110 9.12 -14.22 18.24
CA VAL A 110 10.42 -14.84 18.52
C VAL A 110 11.11 -15.18 17.19
N GLY A 111 12.35 -14.76 17.06
CA GLY A 111 13.26 -15.16 16.00
C GLY A 111 14.56 -15.70 16.56
N VAL A 112 15.39 -16.27 15.71
CA VAL A 112 16.74 -16.72 16.05
C VAL A 112 17.70 -16.08 15.05
N MET A 113 18.69 -15.35 15.57
CA MET A 113 19.80 -14.77 14.80
C MET A 113 21.12 -15.27 15.39
N GLY A 114 21.80 -16.15 14.69
CA GLY A 114 22.93 -16.89 15.25
C GLY A 114 22.50 -17.72 16.48
N ASP A 115 23.18 -17.56 17.60
CA ASP A 115 22.88 -18.26 18.87
C ASP A 115 21.92 -17.49 19.79
N ALA A 116 21.43 -16.31 19.36
CA ALA A 116 20.60 -15.46 20.19
C ALA A 116 19.13 -15.48 19.74
N ARG A 117 18.22 -15.43 20.73
CA ARG A 117 16.79 -15.19 20.47
C ARG A 117 16.57 -13.68 20.25
N THR A 118 15.79 -13.35 19.24
CA THR A 118 15.34 -11.99 18.95
C THR A 118 13.83 -11.86 19.15
N TYR A 119 13.38 -10.65 19.47
CA TYR A 119 11.95 -10.29 19.57
C TYR A 119 11.72 -9.07 18.71
N GLU A 120 11.35 -9.31 17.47
CA GLU A 120 11.19 -8.27 16.46
C GLU A 120 9.79 -8.30 15.83
N LYS A 121 9.50 -7.29 15.04
CA LYS A 121 8.17 -7.10 14.46
C LYS A 121 7.90 -8.08 13.32
N VAL A 122 6.61 -8.27 13.06
CA VAL A 122 6.09 -8.99 11.88
C VAL A 122 5.79 -7.99 10.79
N LEU A 123 6.19 -8.30 9.57
CA LEU A 123 5.81 -7.57 8.36
C LEU A 123 4.80 -8.40 7.57
N ALA A 124 3.67 -7.80 7.24
CA ALA A 124 2.71 -8.38 6.32
C ALA A 124 2.93 -7.79 4.92
N LEU A 125 2.96 -8.65 3.90
CA LEU A 125 2.94 -8.26 2.50
C LEU A 125 1.50 -8.36 2.01
N ARG A 126 1.04 -7.36 1.30
CA ARG A 126 -0.27 -7.31 0.66
C ARG A 126 -0.11 -7.01 -0.81
N ALA A 127 -0.75 -7.78 -1.66
CA ALA A 127 -0.95 -7.43 -3.06
C ALA A 127 -2.32 -7.91 -3.51
N VAL A 128 -2.98 -7.12 -4.33
CA VAL A 128 -4.32 -7.42 -4.84
C VAL A 128 -4.41 -7.16 -6.33
N SER A 129 -5.25 -7.95 -6.98
CA SER A 129 -5.78 -7.70 -8.31
C SER A 129 -7.19 -7.13 -8.18
N SER A 130 -7.50 -6.11 -8.98
CA SER A 130 -8.82 -5.48 -9.00
C SER A 130 -9.00 -4.72 -10.31
N THR A 131 -10.25 -4.45 -10.68
CA THR A 131 -10.57 -3.58 -11.83
C THR A 131 -10.86 -2.16 -11.37
N ASP A 132 -11.61 -2.00 -10.29
CA ASP A 132 -12.14 -0.71 -9.84
C ASP A 132 -11.86 -0.40 -8.35
N GLY A 133 -11.26 -1.34 -7.63
CA GLY A 133 -10.99 -1.25 -6.19
C GLY A 133 -12.21 -1.48 -5.30
N MET A 134 -13.40 -1.74 -5.86
CA MET A 134 -14.59 -2.06 -5.06
C MET A 134 -14.54 -3.50 -4.57
N THR A 135 -14.16 -4.41 -5.45
CA THR A 135 -13.83 -5.80 -5.13
C THR A 135 -12.37 -6.06 -5.48
N ALA A 136 -11.72 -6.93 -4.74
CA ALA A 136 -10.34 -7.30 -4.99
C ALA A 136 -10.05 -8.72 -4.49
N ASP A 137 -9.25 -9.44 -5.25
CA ASP A 137 -8.68 -10.70 -4.80
C ASP A 137 -7.21 -10.52 -4.47
N PHE A 138 -6.68 -11.33 -3.55
CA PHE A 138 -5.25 -11.35 -3.32
C PHE A 138 -4.52 -11.81 -4.59
N TYR A 139 -3.39 -11.19 -4.88
CA TYR A 139 -2.57 -11.57 -6.03
C TYR A 139 -1.82 -12.88 -5.76
N GLN A 140 -1.89 -13.84 -6.66
CA GLN A 140 -1.25 -15.14 -6.54
C GLN A 140 0.19 -15.07 -7.06
N PHE A 141 1.14 -14.74 -6.16
CA PHE A 141 2.55 -14.73 -6.53
C PHE A 141 3.11 -16.13 -6.80
N PRO A 142 4.07 -16.24 -7.73
CA PRO A 142 4.97 -17.36 -7.74
C PRO A 142 5.69 -17.47 -6.39
N TRP A 143 5.77 -18.69 -5.83
CA TRP A 143 6.32 -18.92 -4.50
C TRP A 143 7.79 -18.51 -4.35
N ASP A 144 8.58 -18.62 -5.40
CA ASP A 144 9.97 -18.19 -5.46
C ASP A 144 10.12 -16.67 -5.31
N VAL A 145 9.22 -15.88 -5.87
CA VAL A 145 9.19 -14.42 -5.71
C VAL A 145 8.91 -14.06 -4.25
N LEU A 146 7.89 -14.67 -3.62
CA LEU A 146 7.59 -14.43 -2.21
C LEU A 146 8.74 -14.88 -1.30
N ALA A 147 9.31 -16.06 -1.54
CA ALA A 147 10.42 -16.59 -0.75
C ALA A 147 11.65 -15.68 -0.87
N LYS A 148 11.99 -15.21 -2.06
CA LYS A 148 13.10 -14.30 -2.29
C LYS A 148 12.86 -12.95 -1.63
N THR A 149 11.66 -12.38 -1.75
CA THR A 149 11.26 -11.13 -1.11
C THR A 149 11.41 -11.24 0.41
N ALA A 150 10.84 -12.30 1.01
CA ALA A 150 10.92 -12.54 2.45
C ALA A 150 12.38 -12.67 2.93
N THR A 151 13.20 -13.43 2.20
CA THR A 151 14.62 -13.60 2.52
C THR A 151 15.39 -12.30 2.48
N ARG A 152 15.15 -11.47 1.45
CA ARG A 152 15.79 -10.16 1.34
C ARG A 152 15.36 -9.22 2.48
N ILE A 153 14.07 -9.15 2.78
CA ILE A 153 13.56 -8.30 3.86
C ILE A 153 14.19 -8.69 5.20
N ILE A 154 14.20 -9.98 5.54
CA ILE A 154 14.79 -10.46 6.81
C ILE A 154 16.29 -10.16 6.90
N ASN A 155 17.02 -10.23 5.80
CA ASN A 155 18.47 -10.02 5.80
C ASN A 155 18.87 -8.54 5.73
N GLU A 156 18.08 -7.71 5.07
CA GLU A 156 18.43 -6.32 4.76
C GLU A 156 17.74 -5.31 5.68
N VAL A 157 16.57 -5.65 6.26
CA VAL A 157 15.77 -4.73 7.09
C VAL A 157 15.88 -5.10 8.57
N ARG A 158 16.36 -4.17 9.39
CA ARG A 158 16.44 -4.36 10.84
C ARG A 158 15.07 -4.23 11.50
N GLY A 159 14.85 -4.98 12.57
CA GLY A 159 13.64 -4.90 13.38
C GLY A 159 12.47 -5.74 12.87
N VAL A 160 12.70 -6.58 11.85
CA VAL A 160 11.75 -7.54 11.30
C VAL A 160 12.36 -8.93 11.31
N ASN A 161 11.68 -9.90 11.91
CA ASN A 161 12.13 -11.30 11.92
C ASN A 161 11.10 -12.29 11.33
N ARG A 162 9.99 -11.76 10.84
CA ARG A 162 8.93 -12.58 10.22
C ARG A 162 8.20 -11.81 9.12
N VAL A 163 8.05 -12.45 7.98
CA VAL A 163 7.24 -11.96 6.86
C VAL A 163 6.07 -12.90 6.67
N VAL A 164 4.86 -12.35 6.51
CA VAL A 164 3.62 -13.07 6.19
C VAL A 164 3.00 -12.46 4.94
N TYR A 165 2.17 -13.23 4.24
CA TYR A 165 1.42 -12.76 3.08
C TYR A 165 -0.07 -12.79 3.37
N ASP A 166 -0.78 -11.68 3.12
CA ASP A 166 -2.22 -11.56 3.34
C ASP A 166 -2.97 -12.09 2.11
N VAL A 167 -3.69 -13.20 2.30
CA VAL A 167 -4.49 -13.90 1.27
C VAL A 167 -5.99 -13.59 1.37
N THR A 168 -6.36 -12.47 1.96
CA THR A 168 -7.75 -12.09 2.16
C THR A 168 -8.29 -11.31 0.97
N SER A 169 -9.45 -11.72 0.43
CA SER A 169 -10.16 -10.98 -0.62
C SER A 169 -11.00 -9.84 -0.04
N LYS A 170 -11.35 -8.88 -0.87
CA LYS A 170 -12.31 -7.81 -0.56
C LYS A 170 -13.60 -8.03 -1.34
N PRO A 171 -14.77 -8.24 -0.70
CA PRO A 171 -14.93 -8.46 0.75
C PRO A 171 -14.41 -9.81 1.23
N PRO A 172 -14.29 -10.13 2.53
CA PRO A 172 -14.70 -9.30 3.67
C PRO A 172 -13.65 -8.30 4.14
N GLY A 173 -12.36 -8.48 3.78
CA GLY A 173 -11.33 -7.53 4.12
C GLY A 173 -11.41 -6.24 3.28
N THR A 174 -10.66 -5.23 3.69
CA THR A 174 -10.36 -4.06 2.85
C THR A 174 -9.06 -4.31 2.10
N ILE A 175 -8.70 -3.43 1.16
CA ILE A 175 -7.40 -3.54 0.49
C ILE A 175 -6.31 -3.13 1.48
N GLU A 176 -6.43 -1.93 2.02
CA GLU A 176 -5.58 -1.42 3.11
C GLU A 176 -6.01 -2.03 4.46
N TRP A 177 -5.10 -2.00 5.43
CA TRP A 177 -5.33 -2.59 6.76
C TRP A 177 -5.98 -1.62 7.75
N GLU A 178 -6.05 -0.32 7.44
CA GLU A 178 -6.68 0.70 8.26
C GLU A 178 -7.48 1.73 7.44
#